data_809959e02660973d59d2a293da13444a
#
_entry.id   809959e02660973d59d2a293da13444a
#
_cell.length_a   1.000
_cell.length_b   1.000
_cell.length_c   1.000
_cell.angle_alpha   90.00
_cell.angle_beta   90.00
_cell.angle_gamma   90.00
#
_symmetry.space_group_name_H-M   'P 1'
#
loop_
_entity.id
_entity.type
_entity.pdbx_description
1 polymer ?
#
loop_
_entity_poly.entity_id
_entity_poly.type
_entity_poly.pdbx_seq_one_letter_code
_entity_poly.pdbx_strand_id
1 'polypeptide(L)'
;LENIDFKEYFISLLEKSEIKVENEKIGKMMEFLELLYKKNQVMNLTAIRDKKGMLEKHFVDSLFLTKVINDTEKSFIDVGTGAGFPGLVLAIYYPERNFLLVDSVRKKIDFINEVIKELNLKNVNTSFERSEELIKNNREIYDVALCRGVANLRIILEYMIPFIKVNGRFLPQKLNLNEIEESKKALKILNAKINNIFEFKLPENEDKRIILEILKLKKTSEKYPRKTGIPAKKPL
;
A
#
# COMPACT_ATOMS: atom_id res chain seq x y z
N LEU A 1 32.74 13.82 -3.31
CA LEU A 1 31.42 13.22 -3.22
C LEU A 1 31.65 11.72 -3.06
N GLU A 2 31.42 11.20 -1.85
CA GLU A 2 31.49 9.77 -1.59
C GLU A 2 30.55 9.04 -2.55
N ASN A 3 31.09 8.04 -3.23
CA ASN A 3 30.32 7.20 -4.15
C ASN A 3 29.48 6.27 -3.28
N ILE A 4 28.21 6.66 -2.98
CA ILE A 4 27.34 5.91 -2.08
C ILE A 4 26.87 4.66 -2.81
N ASP A 5 27.20 3.49 -2.27
CA ASP A 5 26.56 2.25 -2.67
C ASP A 5 25.13 2.21 -2.08
N PHE A 6 24.14 2.49 -2.92
CA PHE A 6 22.74 2.51 -2.51
C PHE A 6 22.23 1.14 -2.10
N LYS A 7 22.84 0.05 -2.58
CA LYS A 7 22.46 -1.31 -2.15
C LYS A 7 22.93 -1.56 -0.72
N GLU A 8 24.19 -1.25 -0.41
CA GLU A 8 24.71 -1.35 0.97
C GLU A 8 23.95 -0.41 1.92
N TYR A 9 23.64 0.80 1.47
CA TYR A 9 22.80 1.72 2.24
C TYR A 9 21.42 1.13 2.51
N PHE A 10 20.77 0.54 1.52
CA PHE A 10 19.45 -0.10 1.71
C PHE A 10 19.53 -1.27 2.68
N ILE A 11 20.56 -2.12 2.57
CA ILE A 11 20.78 -3.23 3.52
C ILE A 11 20.90 -2.68 4.95
N SER A 12 21.68 -1.60 5.17
CA SER A 12 21.79 -0.99 6.50
C SER A 12 20.46 -0.47 7.05
N LEU A 13 19.58 0.09 6.20
CA LEU A 13 18.24 0.51 6.60
C LEU A 13 17.36 -0.68 7.01
N LEU A 14 17.45 -1.79 6.26
CA LEU A 14 16.71 -3.03 6.56
C LEU A 14 17.15 -3.63 7.90
N GLU A 15 18.46 -3.67 8.16
CA GLU A 15 19.03 -4.16 9.43
C GLU A 15 18.56 -3.29 10.61
N LYS A 16 18.68 -1.96 10.52
CA LYS A 16 18.18 -1.02 11.53
C LYS A 16 16.67 -1.17 11.78
N SER A 17 15.93 -1.56 10.75
CA SER A 17 14.48 -1.79 10.83
C SER A 17 14.11 -3.21 11.24
N GLU A 18 15.09 -4.10 11.46
CA GLU A 18 14.89 -5.52 11.75
C GLU A 18 13.99 -6.23 10.70
N ILE A 19 14.20 -5.90 9.42
CA ILE A 19 13.47 -6.48 8.29
C ILE A 19 14.44 -7.36 7.51
N LYS A 20 14.12 -8.65 7.37
CA LYS A 20 14.89 -9.61 6.58
C LYS A 20 14.39 -9.65 5.16
N VAL A 21 15.26 -9.42 4.20
CA VAL A 21 14.97 -9.51 2.77
C VAL A 21 16.08 -10.32 2.09
N GLU A 22 15.71 -11.26 1.25
CA GLU A 22 16.66 -12.08 0.49
C GLU A 22 17.38 -11.23 -0.58
N ASN A 23 18.65 -11.52 -0.86
CA ASN A 23 19.50 -10.76 -1.78
C ASN A 23 18.88 -10.60 -3.19
N GLU A 24 18.19 -11.62 -3.71
CA GLU A 24 17.50 -11.54 -5.00
C GLU A 24 16.39 -10.48 -4.98
N LYS A 25 15.61 -10.45 -3.91
CA LYS A 25 14.52 -9.46 -3.72
C LYS A 25 15.07 -8.05 -3.55
N ILE A 26 16.20 -7.90 -2.81
CA ILE A 26 16.94 -6.63 -2.72
C ILE A 26 17.35 -6.18 -4.12
N GLY A 27 17.90 -7.07 -4.95
CA GLY A 27 18.26 -6.76 -6.34
C GLY A 27 17.09 -6.18 -7.13
N LYS A 28 15.94 -6.85 -7.11
CA LYS A 28 14.71 -6.36 -7.78
C LYS A 28 14.21 -5.01 -7.23
N MET A 29 14.31 -4.80 -5.92
CA MET A 29 13.97 -3.51 -5.31
C MET A 29 14.91 -2.40 -5.75
N MET A 30 16.21 -2.68 -5.93
CA MET A 30 17.18 -1.72 -6.45
C MET A 30 16.92 -1.38 -7.92
N GLU A 31 16.55 -2.36 -8.75
CA GLU A 31 16.12 -2.12 -10.14
C GLU A 31 14.85 -1.25 -10.18
N PHE A 32 13.87 -1.54 -9.31
CA PHE A 32 12.68 -0.69 -9.18
C PHE A 32 13.05 0.74 -8.76
N LEU A 33 13.98 0.93 -7.82
CA LEU A 33 14.46 2.25 -7.41
C LEU A 33 15.03 3.01 -8.61
N GLU A 34 15.87 2.38 -9.44
CA GLU A 34 16.46 3.02 -10.62
C GLU A 34 15.40 3.46 -11.65
N LEU A 35 14.43 2.58 -11.93
CA LEU A 35 13.31 2.89 -12.82
C LEU A 35 12.47 4.06 -12.25
N LEU A 36 12.17 4.02 -10.96
CA LEU A 36 11.43 5.08 -10.28
C LEU A 36 12.19 6.40 -10.32
N TYR A 37 13.46 6.38 -9.94
CA TYR A 37 14.30 7.59 -9.91
C TYR A 37 14.37 8.24 -11.28
N LYS A 38 14.66 7.46 -12.33
CA LYS A 38 14.70 7.92 -13.72
C LYS A 38 13.36 8.49 -14.18
N LYS A 39 12.27 7.76 -13.94
CA LYS A 39 10.92 8.17 -14.38
C LYS A 39 10.44 9.42 -13.63
N ASN A 40 10.78 9.54 -12.34
CA ASN A 40 10.37 10.67 -11.51
C ASN A 40 10.97 12.01 -11.96
N GLN A 41 12.06 12.00 -12.74
CA GLN A 41 12.61 13.23 -13.34
C GLN A 41 11.67 13.88 -14.37
N VAL A 42 10.78 13.08 -14.98
CA VAL A 42 9.90 13.54 -16.07
C VAL A 42 8.41 13.45 -15.75
N MET A 43 8.00 12.64 -14.75
CA MET A 43 6.58 12.35 -14.51
C MET A 43 6.02 12.80 -13.16
N ASN A 44 6.83 13.26 -12.23
CA ASN A 44 6.40 13.59 -10.86
C ASN A 44 5.59 12.45 -10.19
N LEU A 45 6.12 11.24 -10.19
CA LEU A 45 5.50 10.06 -9.58
C LEU A 45 5.46 10.16 -8.05
N THR A 46 6.49 10.79 -7.47
CA THR A 46 6.63 11.05 -6.03
C THR A 46 7.27 12.42 -5.78
N ALA A 47 6.95 13.00 -4.62
CA ALA A 47 7.57 14.24 -4.16
C ALA A 47 9.03 14.06 -3.69
N ILE A 48 9.45 12.83 -3.37
CA ILE A 48 10.82 12.51 -2.94
C ILE A 48 11.71 12.46 -4.18
N ARG A 49 12.81 13.23 -4.17
CA ARG A 49 13.64 13.42 -5.35
C ARG A 49 14.96 12.68 -5.31
N ASP A 50 15.41 12.26 -4.15
CA ASP A 50 16.68 11.58 -3.95
C ASP A 50 16.48 10.09 -3.62
N LYS A 51 17.47 9.27 -3.99
CA LYS A 51 17.40 7.81 -3.82
C LYS A 51 17.40 7.39 -2.35
N LYS A 52 18.12 8.09 -1.46
CA LYS A 52 18.14 7.77 -0.02
C LYS A 52 16.74 7.93 0.58
N GLY A 53 16.11 9.09 0.32
CA GLY A 53 14.74 9.35 0.76
C GLY A 53 13.73 8.36 0.17
N MET A 54 13.88 7.95 -1.10
CA MET A 54 13.03 6.92 -1.70
C MET A 54 13.21 5.58 -0.98
N LEU A 55 14.44 5.13 -0.73
CA LEU A 55 14.71 3.87 -0.04
C LEU A 55 14.10 3.85 1.36
N GLU A 56 14.25 4.91 2.13
CA GLU A 56 13.72 4.98 3.48
C GLU A 56 12.20 5.16 3.48
N LYS A 57 11.69 6.23 2.83
CA LYS A 57 10.30 6.69 2.96
C LYS A 57 9.33 5.98 2.02
N HIS A 58 9.82 5.17 1.09
CA HIS A 58 8.97 4.35 0.23
C HIS A 58 9.22 2.86 0.44
N PHE A 59 10.47 2.37 0.29
CA PHE A 59 10.73 0.93 0.35
C PHE A 59 10.67 0.41 1.79
N VAL A 60 11.43 0.97 2.74
CA VAL A 60 11.40 0.54 4.15
C VAL A 60 10.01 0.75 4.75
N ASP A 61 9.40 1.92 4.51
CA ASP A 61 8.04 2.22 4.97
C ASP A 61 7.03 1.16 4.49
N SER A 62 7.09 0.74 3.22
CA SER A 62 6.26 -0.33 2.68
C SER A 62 6.55 -1.68 3.34
N LEU A 63 7.81 -1.98 3.58
CA LEU A 63 8.25 -3.25 4.18
C LEU A 63 7.87 -3.39 5.66
N PHE A 64 7.53 -2.33 6.38
CA PHE A 64 6.96 -2.47 7.73
C PHE A 64 5.68 -3.30 7.75
N LEU A 65 4.93 -3.34 6.65
CA LEU A 65 3.75 -4.21 6.53
C LEU A 65 4.09 -5.69 6.64
N THR A 66 5.32 -6.12 6.32
CA THR A 66 5.75 -7.52 6.47
C THR A 66 5.75 -8.00 7.93
N LYS A 67 5.88 -7.07 8.88
CA LYS A 67 5.79 -7.35 10.33
C LYS A 67 4.35 -7.54 10.83
N VAL A 68 3.36 -7.21 9.99
CA VAL A 68 1.92 -7.22 10.34
C VAL A 68 1.14 -8.25 9.50
N ILE A 69 1.58 -8.50 8.27
CA ILE A 69 0.93 -9.43 7.34
C ILE A 69 1.11 -10.88 7.82
N ASN A 70 0.02 -11.66 7.81
CA ASN A 70 0.02 -13.07 8.24
C ASN A 70 0.39 -14.02 7.09
N ASP A 71 0.93 -15.19 7.41
CA ASP A 71 1.35 -16.19 6.41
C ASP A 71 0.18 -16.81 5.64
N THR A 72 -1.02 -16.78 6.21
CA THR A 72 -2.24 -17.31 5.59
C THR A 72 -2.84 -16.37 4.52
N GLU A 73 -2.44 -15.10 4.49
CA GLU A 73 -2.98 -14.10 3.56
C GLU A 73 -2.30 -14.21 2.20
N LYS A 74 -3.08 -14.42 1.14
CA LYS A 74 -2.58 -14.72 -0.21
C LYS A 74 -3.03 -13.72 -1.27
N SER A 75 -4.10 -12.98 -1.03
CA SER A 75 -4.69 -12.05 -2.00
C SER A 75 -4.77 -10.63 -1.45
N PHE A 76 -4.14 -9.69 -2.16
CA PHE A 76 -3.96 -8.30 -1.75
C PHE A 76 -4.53 -7.34 -2.79
N ILE A 77 -5.13 -6.25 -2.34
CA ILE A 77 -5.47 -5.11 -3.19
C ILE A 77 -4.86 -3.84 -2.59
N ASP A 78 -4.19 -3.04 -3.41
CA ASP A 78 -3.63 -1.74 -3.04
C ASP A 78 -4.30 -0.63 -3.87
N VAL A 79 -5.16 0.18 -3.25
CA VAL A 79 -5.91 1.22 -3.94
C VAL A 79 -5.31 2.60 -3.67
N GLY A 80 -5.05 3.32 -4.74
CA GLY A 80 -4.27 4.55 -4.71
C GLY A 80 -2.78 4.27 -4.59
N THR A 81 -2.32 3.19 -5.22
CA THR A 81 -0.95 2.68 -5.12
C THR A 81 0.12 3.69 -5.58
N GLY A 82 -0.25 4.71 -6.33
CA GLY A 82 0.67 5.75 -6.79
C GLY A 82 1.76 5.19 -7.70
N ALA A 83 3.00 5.34 -7.28
CA ALA A 83 4.17 4.77 -7.96
C ALA A 83 4.42 3.30 -7.60
N GLY A 84 3.43 2.59 -7.00
CA GLY A 84 3.54 1.18 -6.63
C GLY A 84 3.78 0.96 -5.13
N PHE A 85 3.44 1.91 -4.27
CA PHE A 85 3.68 1.81 -2.83
C PHE A 85 2.39 1.79 -2.02
N PRO A 86 2.23 0.81 -1.10
CA PRO A 86 3.19 -0.23 -0.73
C PRO A 86 3.14 -1.49 -1.61
N GLY A 87 2.14 -1.67 -2.47
CA GLY A 87 1.77 -2.94 -3.07
C GLY A 87 2.86 -3.59 -3.93
N LEU A 88 3.58 -2.83 -4.76
CA LEU A 88 4.61 -3.39 -5.65
C LEU A 88 5.86 -3.87 -4.88
N VAL A 89 6.24 -3.15 -3.81
CA VAL A 89 7.33 -3.57 -2.92
C VAL A 89 6.97 -4.89 -2.23
N LEU A 90 5.72 -4.99 -1.74
CA LEU A 90 5.24 -6.23 -1.12
C LEU A 90 5.12 -7.38 -2.13
N ALA A 91 4.76 -7.11 -3.36
CA ALA A 91 4.72 -8.12 -4.42
C ALA A 91 6.11 -8.67 -4.78
N ILE A 92 7.16 -7.84 -4.71
CA ILE A 92 8.55 -8.28 -4.84
C ILE A 92 8.96 -9.11 -3.62
N TYR A 93 8.51 -8.71 -2.43
CA TYR A 93 8.83 -9.43 -1.19
C TYR A 93 8.13 -10.79 -1.10
N TYR A 94 6.87 -10.89 -1.56
CA TYR A 94 6.02 -12.09 -1.52
C TYR A 94 5.68 -12.59 -2.95
N PRO A 95 6.61 -13.19 -3.68
CA PRO A 95 6.36 -13.62 -5.07
C PRO A 95 5.28 -14.71 -5.20
N GLU A 96 4.97 -15.42 -4.11
CA GLU A 96 3.96 -16.46 -4.04
C GLU A 96 2.53 -15.96 -3.72
N ARG A 97 2.36 -14.64 -3.50
CA ARG A 97 1.07 -14.00 -3.19
C ARG A 97 0.61 -13.12 -4.33
N ASN A 98 -0.69 -12.93 -4.48
CA ASN A 98 -1.28 -12.19 -5.59
C ASN A 98 -1.64 -10.76 -5.19
N PHE A 99 -1.29 -9.80 -6.03
CA PHE A 99 -1.53 -8.39 -5.81
C PHE A 99 -2.32 -7.77 -6.96
N LEU A 100 -3.35 -6.98 -6.64
CA LEU A 100 -3.98 -6.05 -7.57
C LEU A 100 -3.62 -4.63 -7.15
N LEU A 101 -2.94 -3.89 -8.03
CA LEU A 101 -2.53 -2.51 -7.81
C LEU A 101 -3.45 -1.57 -8.60
N VAL A 102 -4.05 -0.62 -7.91
CA VAL A 102 -5.09 0.26 -8.47
C VAL A 102 -4.72 1.72 -8.28
N ASP A 103 -4.77 2.51 -9.34
CA ASP A 103 -4.70 3.97 -9.28
C ASP A 103 -5.56 4.56 -10.41
N SER A 104 -6.32 5.61 -10.13
CA SER A 104 -7.16 6.26 -11.14
C SER A 104 -6.38 7.08 -12.18
N VAL A 105 -5.08 7.28 -11.97
CA VAL A 105 -4.19 8.01 -12.88
C VAL A 105 -3.46 7.03 -13.80
N ARG A 106 -3.90 6.95 -15.06
CA ARG A 106 -3.38 5.99 -16.05
C ARG A 106 -1.85 6.00 -16.16
N LYS A 107 -1.23 7.16 -16.20
CA LYS A 107 0.24 7.29 -16.28
C LYS A 107 0.99 6.53 -15.17
N LYS A 108 0.41 6.47 -13.96
CA LYS A 108 1.01 5.75 -12.84
C LYS A 108 0.91 4.24 -13.06
N ILE A 109 -0.24 3.77 -13.55
CA ILE A 109 -0.44 2.36 -13.89
C ILE A 109 0.48 1.95 -15.05
N ASP A 110 0.64 2.81 -16.06
CA ASP A 110 1.58 2.56 -17.17
C ASP A 110 3.02 2.39 -16.65
N PHE A 111 3.45 3.23 -15.70
CA PHE A 111 4.75 3.08 -15.04
C PHE A 111 4.86 1.77 -14.24
N ILE A 112 3.85 1.42 -13.46
CA ILE A 112 3.84 0.15 -12.71
C ILE A 112 3.94 -1.04 -13.67
N ASN A 113 3.23 -1.02 -14.80
CA ASN A 113 3.31 -2.07 -15.82
C ASN A 113 4.70 -2.15 -16.46
N GLU A 114 5.39 -1.02 -16.66
CA GLU A 114 6.79 -0.99 -17.08
C GLU A 114 7.67 -1.75 -16.06
N VAL A 115 7.54 -1.44 -14.76
CA VAL A 115 8.30 -2.12 -13.70
C VAL A 115 7.98 -3.62 -13.61
N ILE A 116 6.70 -4.00 -13.67
CA ILE A 116 6.26 -5.40 -13.66
C ILE A 116 6.93 -6.18 -14.80
N LYS A 117 6.99 -5.60 -16.00
CA LYS A 117 7.61 -6.21 -17.17
C LYS A 117 9.13 -6.34 -16.98
N GLU A 118 9.82 -5.29 -16.60
CA GLU A 118 11.28 -5.28 -16.42
C GLU A 118 11.73 -6.28 -15.33
N LEU A 119 11.03 -6.33 -14.20
CA LEU A 119 11.33 -7.24 -13.09
C LEU A 119 10.73 -8.65 -13.28
N ASN A 120 10.00 -8.90 -14.38
CA ASN A 120 9.34 -10.16 -14.69
C ASN A 120 8.43 -10.67 -13.54
N LEU A 121 7.67 -9.77 -12.91
CA LEU A 121 6.75 -10.14 -11.82
C LEU A 121 5.51 -10.83 -12.39
N LYS A 122 5.19 -12.01 -11.86
CA LYS A 122 4.06 -12.85 -12.34
C LYS A 122 2.84 -12.77 -11.42
N ASN A 123 2.98 -12.17 -10.27
CA ASN A 123 2.00 -12.15 -9.19
C ASN A 123 1.29 -10.79 -9.04
N VAL A 124 1.43 -9.90 -10.03
CA VAL A 124 0.87 -8.54 -9.99
C VAL A 124 -0.03 -8.30 -11.18
N ASN A 125 -1.25 -7.85 -10.89
CA ASN A 125 -2.18 -7.27 -11.86
C ASN A 125 -2.39 -5.79 -11.55
N THR A 126 -2.81 -5.01 -12.53
CA THR A 126 -3.08 -3.59 -12.37
C THR A 126 -4.45 -3.19 -12.90
N SER A 127 -5.03 -2.12 -12.34
CA SER A 127 -6.23 -1.48 -12.87
C SER A 127 -6.13 0.04 -12.74
N PHE A 128 -6.65 0.78 -13.73
CA PHE A 128 -6.80 2.24 -13.67
C PHE A 128 -8.24 2.67 -13.39
N GLU A 129 -9.09 1.73 -12.97
CA GLU A 129 -10.47 2.03 -12.59
C GLU A 129 -10.55 2.69 -11.21
N ARG A 130 -11.62 3.45 -10.98
CA ARG A 130 -11.93 3.92 -9.63
C ARG A 130 -12.47 2.77 -8.79
N SER A 131 -12.22 2.81 -7.48
CA SER A 131 -12.65 1.73 -6.56
C SER A 131 -14.15 1.49 -6.60
N GLU A 132 -14.97 2.54 -6.79
CA GLU A 132 -16.42 2.45 -6.87
C GLU A 132 -16.93 1.70 -8.13
N GLU A 133 -16.12 1.65 -9.19
CA GLU A 133 -16.41 0.85 -10.39
C GLU A 133 -15.81 -0.54 -10.30
N LEU A 134 -14.55 -0.62 -9.86
CA LEU A 134 -13.79 -1.87 -9.72
C LEU A 134 -14.50 -2.87 -8.80
N ILE A 135 -15.20 -2.38 -7.77
CA ILE A 135 -15.89 -3.23 -6.78
C ILE A 135 -16.96 -4.14 -7.41
N LYS A 136 -17.53 -3.79 -8.55
CA LYS A 136 -18.59 -4.58 -9.20
C LYS A 136 -18.17 -6.03 -9.45
N ASN A 137 -16.88 -6.24 -9.76
CA ASN A 137 -16.32 -7.56 -10.05
C ASN A 137 -15.31 -8.04 -8.99
N ASN A 138 -15.09 -7.27 -7.93
CA ASN A 138 -14.02 -7.52 -6.95
C ASN A 138 -14.50 -7.48 -5.50
N ARG A 139 -15.82 -7.69 -5.26
CA ARG A 139 -16.39 -7.61 -3.93
C ARG A 139 -16.03 -8.82 -3.07
N GLU A 140 -15.50 -8.55 -1.86
CA GLU A 140 -15.25 -9.54 -0.80
C GLU A 140 -14.36 -10.72 -1.23
N ILE A 141 -13.34 -10.46 -2.07
CA ILE A 141 -12.46 -11.51 -2.60
C ILE A 141 -11.01 -11.41 -2.10
N TYR A 142 -10.60 -10.30 -1.49
CA TYR A 142 -9.23 -10.12 -1.01
C TYR A 142 -9.11 -10.44 0.47
N ASP A 143 -7.96 -11.03 0.86
CA ASP A 143 -7.62 -11.25 2.27
C ASP A 143 -7.24 -9.93 2.94
N VAL A 144 -6.50 -9.09 2.21
CA VAL A 144 -5.98 -7.81 2.71
C VAL A 144 -6.19 -6.69 1.69
N ALA A 145 -6.68 -5.55 2.18
CA ALA A 145 -6.59 -4.29 1.45
C ALA A 145 -5.48 -3.41 2.05
N LEU A 146 -4.80 -2.68 1.19
CA LEU A 146 -3.70 -1.78 1.51
C LEU A 146 -4.02 -0.38 0.99
N CYS A 147 -3.52 0.65 1.65
CA CYS A 147 -3.40 1.98 1.07
C CYS A 147 -2.42 2.85 1.86
N ARG A 148 -1.85 3.85 1.18
CA ARG A 148 -1.00 4.88 1.79
C ARG A 148 -1.26 6.24 1.16
N GLY A 149 -1.50 7.26 2.02
CA GLY A 149 -1.57 8.66 1.57
C GLY A 149 -2.73 9.00 0.62
N VAL A 150 -3.84 8.25 0.66
CA VAL A 150 -4.96 8.43 -0.29
C VAL A 150 -5.95 9.50 0.18
N ALA A 151 -6.50 9.36 1.39
CA ALA A 151 -7.51 10.25 1.94
C ALA A 151 -7.69 10.06 3.45
N ASN A 152 -8.59 10.84 4.06
CA ASN A 152 -9.01 10.64 5.44
C ASN A 152 -9.59 9.23 5.66
N LEU A 153 -9.36 8.66 6.85
CA LEU A 153 -9.72 7.27 7.18
C LEU A 153 -11.20 6.97 6.91
N ARG A 154 -12.12 7.84 7.31
CA ARG A 154 -13.57 7.62 7.08
C ARG A 154 -13.97 7.55 5.61
N ILE A 155 -13.19 8.15 4.71
CA ILE A 155 -13.40 8.07 3.26
C ILE A 155 -12.86 6.74 2.74
N ILE A 156 -11.60 6.41 3.08
CA ILE A 156 -10.96 5.21 2.54
C ILE A 156 -11.55 3.92 3.08
N LEU A 157 -12.17 3.94 4.26
CA LEU A 157 -12.92 2.80 4.78
C LEU A 157 -14.04 2.38 3.82
N GLU A 158 -14.80 3.34 3.29
CA GLU A 158 -15.89 3.05 2.35
C GLU A 158 -15.38 2.48 1.03
N TYR A 159 -14.19 2.89 0.59
CA TYR A 159 -13.56 2.35 -0.61
C TYR A 159 -12.98 0.94 -0.42
N MET A 160 -12.39 0.65 0.76
CA MET A 160 -11.59 -0.54 0.99
C MET A 160 -12.35 -1.72 1.58
N ILE A 161 -13.21 -1.49 2.58
CA ILE A 161 -13.89 -2.58 3.30
C ILE A 161 -14.73 -3.47 2.37
N PRO A 162 -15.41 -2.97 1.33
CA PRO A 162 -16.16 -3.82 0.41
C PRO A 162 -15.33 -4.83 -0.38
N PHE A 163 -14.03 -4.58 -0.61
CA PHE A 163 -13.14 -5.51 -1.32
C PHE A 163 -12.74 -6.73 -0.49
N ILE A 164 -12.75 -6.59 0.84
CA ILE A 164 -12.17 -7.55 1.77
C ILE A 164 -13.18 -8.64 2.10
N LYS A 165 -12.72 -9.89 2.18
CA LYS A 165 -13.49 -11.02 2.73
C LYS A 165 -13.92 -10.76 4.16
N VAL A 166 -14.96 -11.41 4.63
CA VAL A 166 -15.27 -11.47 6.07
C VAL A 166 -14.08 -12.11 6.79
N ASN A 167 -13.67 -11.54 7.92
CA ASN A 167 -12.44 -11.83 8.67
C ASN A 167 -11.12 -11.43 7.95
N GLY A 168 -11.20 -10.81 6.78
CA GLY A 168 -10.04 -10.16 6.15
C GLY A 168 -9.74 -8.81 6.81
N ARG A 169 -8.62 -8.20 6.42
CA ARG A 169 -8.07 -7.02 7.08
C ARG A 169 -7.84 -5.87 6.10
N PHE A 170 -8.03 -4.66 6.58
CA PHE A 170 -7.55 -3.44 5.94
C PHE A 170 -6.37 -2.89 6.74
N LEU A 171 -5.23 -2.69 6.09
CA LEU A 171 -3.98 -2.25 6.69
C LEU A 171 -3.52 -0.89 6.12
N PRO A 172 -4.22 0.22 6.43
CA PRO A 172 -3.80 1.54 6.00
C PRO A 172 -2.56 2.00 6.75
N GLN A 173 -1.61 2.60 6.01
CA GLN A 173 -0.45 3.29 6.57
C GLN A 173 -0.80 4.75 6.84
N LYS A 174 -0.57 5.22 8.06
CA LYS A 174 -0.88 6.56 8.56
C LYS A 174 0.31 7.21 9.26
N LEU A 175 0.29 8.53 9.38
CA LEU A 175 1.29 9.31 10.10
C LEU A 175 0.85 9.64 11.55
N ASN A 176 -0.46 9.65 11.79
CA ASN A 176 -1.06 9.95 13.10
C ASN A 176 -2.40 9.24 13.27
N LEU A 177 -2.98 9.34 14.46
CA LEU A 177 -4.23 8.69 14.87
C LEU A 177 -5.43 9.67 14.91
N ASN A 178 -5.27 10.91 14.49
CA ASN A 178 -6.28 11.97 14.66
C ASN A 178 -7.63 11.65 13.98
N GLU A 179 -7.62 10.79 12.96
CA GLU A 179 -8.81 10.43 12.18
C GLU A 179 -9.65 9.30 12.78
N ILE A 180 -9.16 8.64 13.84
CA ILE A 180 -9.82 7.43 14.39
C ILE A 180 -11.19 7.76 14.95
N GLU A 181 -11.28 8.82 15.76
CA GLU A 181 -12.53 9.19 16.43
C GLU A 181 -13.63 9.50 15.42
N GLU A 182 -13.32 10.28 14.40
CA GLU A 182 -14.26 10.63 13.32
C GLU A 182 -14.66 9.42 12.47
N SER A 183 -13.86 8.35 12.46
CA SER A 183 -14.09 7.15 11.65
C SER A 183 -14.95 6.10 12.32
N LYS A 184 -15.29 6.24 13.61
CA LYS A 184 -16.08 5.25 14.38
C LYS A 184 -17.44 4.95 13.75
N LYS A 185 -18.10 5.98 13.24
CA LYS A 185 -19.39 5.82 12.55
C LYS A 185 -19.25 5.01 11.27
N ALA A 186 -18.24 5.31 10.44
CA ALA A 186 -17.96 4.59 9.21
C ALA A 186 -17.61 3.11 9.49
N LEU A 187 -16.77 2.84 10.48
CA LEU A 187 -16.43 1.48 10.91
C LEU A 187 -17.68 0.68 11.29
N LYS A 188 -18.57 1.26 12.11
CA LYS A 188 -19.84 0.60 12.51
C LYS A 188 -20.73 0.30 11.30
N ILE A 189 -20.92 1.25 10.40
CA ILE A 189 -21.76 1.10 9.20
C ILE A 189 -21.21 0.02 8.28
N LEU A 190 -19.89 -0.06 8.12
CA LEU A 190 -19.22 -0.99 7.23
C LEU A 190 -18.92 -2.36 7.87
N ASN A 191 -19.40 -2.59 9.10
CA ASN A 191 -19.16 -3.81 9.88
C ASN A 191 -17.66 -4.12 10.07
N ALA A 192 -16.88 -3.12 10.42
CA ALA A 192 -15.45 -3.24 10.67
C ALA A 192 -15.07 -2.67 12.05
N LYS A 193 -13.93 -3.09 12.56
CA LYS A 193 -13.36 -2.55 13.81
C LYS A 193 -11.85 -2.39 13.69
N ILE A 194 -11.27 -1.42 14.37
CA ILE A 194 -9.83 -1.38 14.62
C ILE A 194 -9.51 -2.48 15.64
N ASN A 195 -8.63 -3.40 15.23
CA ASN A 195 -8.22 -4.54 16.05
C ASN A 195 -6.89 -4.25 16.76
N ASN A 196 -5.92 -3.71 16.00
CA ASN A 196 -4.61 -3.32 16.52
C ASN A 196 -4.11 -2.01 15.89
N ILE A 197 -3.13 -1.41 16.55
CA ILE A 197 -2.36 -0.25 16.07
C ILE A 197 -0.90 -0.62 16.22
N PHE A 198 -0.17 -0.63 15.11
CA PHE A 198 1.26 -0.90 15.10
C PHE A 198 2.01 0.41 14.83
N GLU A 199 3.01 0.70 15.64
CA GLU A 199 3.83 1.90 15.52
C GLU A 199 5.27 1.51 15.18
N PHE A 200 5.83 2.19 14.18
CA PHE A 200 7.20 2.03 13.70
C PHE A 200 7.87 3.40 13.62
N LYS A 201 9.17 3.39 13.53
CA LYS A 201 9.98 4.57 13.22
C LYS A 201 10.86 4.29 12.02
N LEU A 202 11.00 5.26 11.14
CA LEU A 202 11.97 5.18 10.06
C LEU A 202 13.39 5.20 10.62
N PRO A 203 14.32 4.44 10.02
CA PRO A 203 15.62 4.17 10.65
C PRO A 203 16.61 5.34 10.68
N GLU A 204 16.47 6.35 9.80
CA GLU A 204 17.38 7.49 9.76
C GLU A 204 16.80 8.73 10.45
N ASN A 205 15.59 9.11 10.08
CA ASN A 205 14.98 10.35 10.59
C ASN A 205 14.00 10.14 11.74
N GLU A 206 13.80 8.90 12.19
CA GLU A 206 12.89 8.50 13.26
C GLU A 206 11.41 8.95 13.07
N ASP A 207 11.05 9.35 11.86
CA ASP A 207 9.67 9.70 11.53
C ASP A 207 8.71 8.55 11.90
N LYS A 208 7.69 8.87 12.68
CA LYS A 208 6.68 7.89 13.10
C LYS A 208 5.88 7.37 11.92
N ARG A 209 5.63 6.07 11.92
CA ARG A 209 4.75 5.37 10.99
C ARG A 209 3.76 4.52 11.76
N ILE A 210 2.52 4.50 11.30
CA ILE A 210 1.44 3.77 11.94
C ILE A 210 0.77 2.89 10.90
N ILE A 211 0.55 1.63 11.26
CA ILE A 211 -0.30 0.71 10.52
C ILE A 211 -1.50 0.39 11.40
N LEU A 212 -2.69 0.71 10.92
CA LEU A 212 -3.92 0.27 11.57
C LEU A 212 -4.29 -1.12 11.06
N GLU A 213 -4.64 -2.02 11.97
CA GLU A 213 -5.26 -3.28 11.62
C GLU A 213 -6.77 -3.15 11.79
N ILE A 214 -7.49 -3.10 10.69
CA ILE A 214 -8.95 -2.97 10.65
C ILE A 214 -9.53 -4.29 10.17
N LEU A 215 -10.24 -4.98 11.07
CA LEU A 215 -10.86 -6.28 10.81
C LEU A 215 -12.28 -6.10 10.27
N LYS A 216 -12.61 -6.79 9.18
CA LYS A 216 -13.97 -6.88 8.68
C LYS A 216 -14.73 -7.98 9.39
N LEU A 217 -15.85 -7.63 10.05
CA LEU A 217 -16.60 -8.54 10.92
C LEU A 217 -17.73 -9.28 10.21
N LYS A 218 -18.38 -8.61 9.22
CA LYS A 218 -19.55 -9.12 8.50
C LYS A 218 -19.52 -8.62 7.06
N LYS A 219 -20.35 -9.20 6.21
CA LYS A 219 -20.59 -8.72 4.84
C LYS A 219 -20.97 -7.24 4.83
N THR A 220 -20.39 -6.50 3.88
CA THR A 220 -20.73 -5.10 3.66
C THR A 220 -21.99 -5.00 2.80
N SER A 221 -22.94 -4.15 3.18
CA SER A 221 -24.15 -3.89 2.38
C SER A 221 -23.79 -3.45 0.95
N GLU A 222 -24.51 -3.94 -0.05
CA GLU A 222 -24.28 -3.65 -1.48
C GLU A 222 -24.41 -2.16 -1.83
N LYS A 223 -25.07 -1.35 -0.97
CA LYS A 223 -25.12 0.11 -1.13
C LYS A 223 -23.76 0.79 -0.95
N TYR A 224 -22.73 0.09 -0.46
CA TYR A 224 -21.37 0.60 -0.30
C TYR A 224 -20.39 -0.12 -1.22
N PRO A 225 -19.40 0.58 -1.80
CA PRO A 225 -19.27 2.04 -1.75
C PRO A 225 -20.43 2.72 -2.47
N ARG A 226 -20.80 3.91 -2.02
CA ARG A 226 -21.75 4.77 -2.72
C ARG A 226 -21.19 5.21 -4.08
N LYS A 227 -22.06 5.79 -4.93
CA LYS A 227 -21.67 6.25 -6.28
C LYS A 227 -20.40 7.13 -6.26
N THR A 228 -19.64 7.05 -7.32
CA THR A 228 -18.37 7.77 -7.52
C THR A 228 -18.44 9.23 -7.06
N GLY A 229 -17.47 9.61 -6.21
CA GLY A 229 -17.33 10.94 -5.64
C GLY A 229 -18.23 11.24 -4.42
N ILE A 230 -19.25 10.42 -4.12
CA ILE A 230 -20.10 10.62 -2.92
C ILE A 230 -19.30 10.40 -1.62
N PRO A 231 -18.49 9.32 -1.48
CA PRO A 231 -17.70 9.11 -0.27
C PRO A 231 -16.78 10.29 0.09
N ALA A 232 -16.15 10.91 -0.92
CA ALA A 232 -15.28 12.06 -0.72
C ALA A 232 -16.05 13.35 -0.36
N LYS A 233 -17.21 13.58 -0.98
CA LYS A 233 -18.02 14.80 -0.74
C LYS A 233 -18.82 14.77 0.55
N LYS A 234 -19.27 13.59 0.95
CA LYS A 234 -20.11 13.34 2.15
C LYS A 234 -19.64 12.06 2.84
N PRO A 235 -18.50 12.08 3.55
CA PRO A 235 -18.00 10.90 4.27
C PRO A 235 -19.03 10.34 5.27
N LEU A 236 -18.94 9.02 5.57
CA LEU A 236 -19.83 8.33 6.50
C LEU A 236 -19.71 8.84 7.95
#